data_22e78091afd562b0ad2c03164e586eb1
#
_entry.id   22e78091afd562b0ad2c03164e586eb1
#
_cell.length_a   1.000
_cell.length_b   1.000
_cell.length_c   1.000
_cell.angle_alpha   90.00
_cell.angle_beta   90.00
_cell.angle_gamma   90.00
#
_symmetry.space_group_name_H-M   'P 1'
#
loop_
_entity.id
_entity.type
_entity.pdbx_description
1 polymer ?
#
loop_
_entity_poly.entity_id
_entity_poly.type
_entity_poly.pdbx_seq_one_letter_code
_entity_poly.pdbx_strand_id
1 'polypeptide(L)'
;MSNARSVFRCTECGADQPKWGGKCDACGAWNSLVEEAVGRMGRRADGRSAPSGAEPVRLSEMQSTTTSRWKTGLAEFDFVLGGGLVPGSVTLVGGEPGIGKSTLLMQCAARLEGQGVATLYVSGEESPDQLRLRADRLQENAGAIHVLGETRLESIIHHATQRRANVVVLDSVQTTYTEELEGAPGNVGQVRECAA
;
A
#
# COMPACT_ATOMS: atom_id res chain seq x y z
N MET A 1 -13.77 14.35 -23.68
CA MET A 1 -12.69 13.34 -23.87
C MET A 1 -11.39 14.03 -23.45
N SER A 2 -10.90 13.74 -22.24
CA SER A 2 -9.74 14.40 -21.63
C SER A 2 -8.50 13.60 -22.00
N ASN A 3 -7.62 14.20 -22.79
CA ASN A 3 -6.36 13.59 -23.24
C ASN A 3 -5.40 13.58 -22.04
N ALA A 4 -5.28 12.45 -21.33
CA ALA A 4 -4.23 12.24 -20.35
C ALA A 4 -2.89 12.22 -21.11
N ARG A 5 -1.96 13.10 -20.74
CA ARG A 5 -0.59 13.06 -21.28
C ARG A 5 0.20 12.02 -20.52
N SER A 6 0.62 10.97 -21.19
CA SER A 6 1.58 10.01 -20.68
C SER A 6 3.01 10.44 -21.03
N VAL A 7 3.95 10.11 -20.17
CA VAL A 7 5.39 10.19 -20.45
C VAL A 7 6.02 8.82 -20.27
N PHE A 8 7.08 8.57 -21.00
CA PHE A 8 7.82 7.32 -20.90
C PHE A 8 9.10 7.54 -20.09
N ARG A 9 9.17 6.90 -18.92
CA ARG A 9 10.33 7.02 -18.02
C ARG A 9 11.24 5.82 -18.16
N CYS A 10 12.54 6.08 -18.25
CA CYS A 10 13.55 5.04 -18.31
C CYS A 10 13.79 4.45 -16.91
N THR A 11 13.69 3.12 -16.78
CA THR A 11 13.94 2.39 -15.51
C THR A 11 15.41 2.41 -15.10
N GLU A 12 16.32 2.62 -16.05
CA GLU A 12 17.78 2.61 -15.79
C GLU A 12 18.33 3.96 -15.35
N CYS A 13 17.86 5.06 -15.97
CA CYS A 13 18.43 6.39 -15.70
C CYS A 13 17.41 7.42 -15.22
N GLY A 14 16.11 7.09 -15.19
CA GLY A 14 15.04 7.99 -14.76
C GLY A 14 14.70 9.12 -15.74
N ALA A 15 15.29 9.15 -16.94
CA ALA A 15 15.00 10.18 -17.94
C ALA A 15 13.60 10.00 -18.53
N ASP A 16 12.88 11.12 -18.72
CA ASP A 16 11.53 11.15 -19.29
C ASP A 16 11.59 11.42 -20.81
N GLN A 17 10.78 10.70 -21.58
CA GLN A 17 10.60 10.87 -23.02
C GLN A 17 9.12 11.01 -23.35
N PRO A 18 8.75 11.86 -24.34
CA PRO A 18 7.37 12.12 -24.69
C PRO A 18 6.71 11.01 -25.53
N LYS A 19 7.51 10.07 -26.02
CA LYS A 19 7.06 8.93 -26.84
C LYS A 19 7.82 7.68 -26.47
N TRP A 20 7.14 6.54 -26.57
CA TRP A 20 7.81 5.26 -26.45
C TRP A 20 8.82 5.07 -27.58
N GLY A 21 9.98 4.57 -27.21
CA GLY A 21 11.04 4.15 -28.12
C GLY A 21 11.67 2.86 -27.64
N GLY A 22 12.15 2.00 -28.50
CA GLY A 22 12.84 0.77 -28.12
C GLY A 22 14.15 1.02 -27.34
N LYS A 23 14.64 2.27 -27.29
CA LYS A 23 15.90 2.69 -26.69
C LYS A 23 15.70 4.01 -25.96
N CYS A 24 16.32 4.16 -24.79
CA CYS A 24 16.35 5.43 -24.09
C CYS A 24 17.34 6.41 -24.75
N ASP A 25 16.89 7.63 -25.08
CA ASP A 25 17.73 8.63 -25.71
C ASP A 25 18.84 9.17 -24.80
N ALA A 26 18.63 9.10 -23.47
CA ALA A 26 19.58 9.62 -22.50
C ALA A 26 20.72 8.63 -22.16
N CYS A 27 20.41 7.36 -21.88
CA CYS A 27 21.40 6.38 -21.45
C CYS A 27 21.66 5.26 -22.46
N GLY A 28 20.85 5.18 -23.51
CA GLY A 28 21.00 4.17 -24.55
C GLY A 28 20.52 2.77 -24.18
N ALA A 29 19.91 2.56 -23.02
CA ALA A 29 19.37 1.29 -22.60
C ALA A 29 18.17 0.87 -23.47
N TRP A 30 18.11 -0.43 -23.85
CA TRP A 30 17.05 -0.99 -24.65
C TRP A 30 15.91 -1.50 -23.77
N ASN A 31 14.67 -1.35 -24.26
CA ASN A 31 13.44 -1.82 -23.59
C ASN A 31 13.28 -1.34 -22.12
N SER A 32 13.85 -0.18 -21.81
CA SER A 32 13.86 0.39 -20.46
C SER A 32 12.84 1.51 -20.23
N LEU A 33 11.96 1.78 -21.21
CA LEU A 33 10.96 2.83 -21.15
C LEU A 33 9.62 2.26 -20.70
N VAL A 34 9.11 2.79 -19.59
CA VAL A 34 7.79 2.44 -19.04
C VAL A 34 6.89 3.66 -19.15
N GLU A 35 5.67 3.46 -19.63
CA GLU A 35 4.66 4.53 -19.69
C GLU A 35 4.19 4.89 -18.29
N GLU A 36 4.33 6.15 -17.92
CA GLU A 36 3.79 6.71 -16.68
C GLU A 36 2.74 7.78 -17.03
N ALA A 37 1.54 7.65 -16.45
CA ALA A 37 0.54 8.69 -16.54
C ALA A 37 1.01 9.93 -15.77
N VAL A 38 1.12 11.08 -16.44
CA VAL A 38 1.38 12.34 -15.75
C VAL A 38 0.09 12.75 -15.05
N GLY A 39 -0.02 12.42 -13.76
CA GLY A 39 -1.04 12.99 -12.89
C GLY A 39 -0.98 14.51 -13.01
N ARG A 40 -2.13 15.19 -12.97
CA ARG A 40 -2.23 16.64 -12.99
C ARG A 40 -1.43 17.26 -11.84
N MET A 41 -0.11 17.35 -11.98
CA MET A 41 0.64 18.37 -11.27
C MET A 41 0.13 19.71 -11.75
N GLY A 42 -0.43 20.49 -10.83
CA GLY A 42 -1.04 21.77 -11.09
C GLY A 42 -0.16 22.63 -11.99
N ARG A 43 -0.81 23.34 -12.93
CA ARG A 43 -0.23 24.40 -13.76
C ARG A 43 0.72 25.23 -12.89
N ARG A 44 1.99 25.23 -13.21
CA ARG A 44 2.88 26.30 -12.80
C ARG A 44 2.35 27.59 -13.43
N ALA A 45 1.64 28.35 -12.61
CA ALA A 45 1.43 29.75 -12.90
C ALA A 45 2.77 30.45 -12.71
N ASP A 46 3.24 31.14 -13.73
CA ASP A 46 4.31 32.13 -13.62
C ASP A 46 3.94 33.14 -12.54
N GLY A 47 4.74 33.26 -11.51
CA GLY A 47 4.59 34.24 -10.44
C GLY A 47 4.99 33.64 -9.10
N ARG A 48 6.22 33.88 -8.70
CA ARG A 48 6.85 33.74 -7.38
C ARG A 48 5.86 33.58 -6.21
N SER A 49 5.23 32.40 -6.10
CA SER A 49 4.67 31.92 -4.86
C SER A 49 5.70 30.98 -4.25
N ALA A 50 6.23 31.31 -3.10
CA ALA A 50 7.02 30.39 -2.31
C ALA A 50 6.24 29.07 -2.19
N PRO A 51 6.89 27.89 -2.29
CA PRO A 51 6.19 26.62 -2.08
C PRO A 51 5.54 26.70 -0.69
N SER A 52 4.22 26.54 -0.62
CA SER A 52 3.48 26.38 0.63
C SER A 52 3.79 24.98 1.17
N GLY A 53 5.03 24.79 1.59
CA GLY A 53 5.50 23.61 2.30
C GLY A 53 5.72 24.00 3.76
N ALA A 54 5.59 23.04 4.67
CA ALA A 54 5.93 23.24 6.07
C ALA A 54 7.37 23.78 6.18
N GLU A 55 7.56 24.85 6.96
CA GLU A 55 8.90 25.35 7.22
C GLU A 55 9.70 24.33 8.05
N PRO A 56 11.00 24.18 7.81
CA PRO A 56 11.84 23.32 8.65
C PRO A 56 11.82 23.82 10.09
N VAL A 57 11.48 22.93 11.02
CA VAL A 57 11.51 23.21 12.47
C VAL A 57 12.62 22.39 13.11
N ARG A 58 13.21 22.90 14.18
CA ARG A 58 14.22 22.16 14.95
C ARG A 58 13.55 21.02 15.69
N LEU A 59 14.18 19.85 15.69
CA LEU A 59 13.67 18.67 16.40
C LEU A 59 13.45 18.95 17.90
N SER A 60 14.29 19.78 18.52
CA SER A 60 14.14 20.20 19.92
C SER A 60 12.91 21.07 20.20
N GLU A 61 12.35 21.69 19.18
CA GLU A 61 11.16 22.54 19.26
C GLU A 61 9.85 21.75 19.02
N MET A 62 10.00 20.51 18.53
CA MET A 62 8.85 19.62 18.31
C MET A 62 8.40 19.01 19.63
N GLN A 63 7.12 19.19 19.95
CA GLN A 63 6.53 18.46 21.06
C GLN A 63 6.42 16.98 20.70
N SER A 64 7.01 16.10 21.51
CA SER A 64 6.83 14.66 21.35
C SER A 64 5.38 14.30 21.71
N THR A 65 4.56 14.11 20.71
CA THR A 65 3.25 13.47 20.90
C THR A 65 3.51 11.97 21.08
N THR A 66 3.19 11.44 22.26
CA THR A 66 3.15 10.00 22.50
C THR A 66 2.04 9.43 21.62
N THR A 67 2.40 8.94 20.44
CA THR A 67 1.44 8.30 19.54
C THR A 67 1.05 6.96 20.16
N SER A 68 -0.23 6.81 20.49
CA SER A 68 -0.78 5.53 20.92
C SER A 68 -0.52 4.47 19.84
N ARG A 69 0.02 3.32 20.23
CA ARG A 69 0.30 2.20 19.31
C ARG A 69 -0.61 1.04 19.63
N TRP A 70 -1.08 0.36 18.61
CA TRP A 70 -1.79 -0.90 18.75
C TRP A 70 -0.78 -2.05 18.80
N LYS A 71 -0.71 -2.73 19.92
CA LYS A 71 0.15 -3.90 20.07
C LYS A 71 -0.48 -5.08 19.34
N THR A 72 0.29 -5.74 18.49
CA THR A 72 -0.18 -6.96 17.82
C THR A 72 -0.20 -8.17 18.76
N GLY A 73 0.50 -8.07 19.89
CA GLY A 73 0.67 -9.17 20.83
C GLY A 73 1.67 -10.22 20.36
N LEU A 74 2.36 -9.98 19.25
CA LEU A 74 3.50 -10.75 18.76
C LEU A 74 4.77 -9.98 19.14
N ALA A 75 5.45 -10.42 20.19
CA ALA A 75 6.52 -9.64 20.83
C ALA A 75 7.63 -9.21 19.86
N GLU A 76 8.08 -10.13 19.00
CA GLU A 76 9.12 -9.85 18.02
C GLU A 76 8.64 -8.88 16.93
N PHE A 77 7.39 -9.03 16.48
CA PHE A 77 6.81 -8.14 15.48
C PHE A 77 6.58 -6.75 16.07
N ASP A 78 6.04 -6.67 17.28
CA ASP A 78 5.88 -5.39 17.98
C ASP A 78 7.23 -4.71 18.22
N PHE A 79 8.28 -5.48 18.55
CA PHE A 79 9.63 -4.94 18.72
C PHE A 79 10.16 -4.31 17.42
N VAL A 80 10.02 -4.99 16.28
CA VAL A 80 10.43 -4.48 14.97
C VAL A 80 9.63 -3.22 14.60
N LEU A 81 8.35 -3.16 14.96
CA LEU A 81 7.48 -1.99 14.75
C LEU A 81 7.72 -0.86 15.77
N GLY A 82 8.70 -0.99 16.67
CA GLY A 82 8.97 0.00 17.70
C GLY A 82 7.89 0.11 18.77
N GLY A 83 7.21 -1.01 19.06
CA GLY A 83 6.20 -1.15 20.12
C GLY A 83 4.76 -1.32 19.63
N GLY A 84 4.56 -1.58 18.35
CA GLY A 84 3.25 -1.85 17.73
C GLY A 84 2.91 -0.93 16.56
N LEU A 85 1.76 -1.14 15.96
CA LEU A 85 1.28 -0.37 14.81
C LEU A 85 0.90 1.05 15.22
N VAL A 86 1.34 2.03 14.43
CA VAL A 86 0.96 3.43 14.60
C VAL A 86 -0.29 3.71 13.76
N PRO A 87 -1.37 4.29 14.33
CA PRO A 87 -2.51 4.71 13.54
C PRO A 87 -2.12 5.62 12.38
N GLY A 88 -2.64 5.32 11.19
CA GLY A 88 -2.32 6.07 9.96
C GLY A 88 -0.97 5.72 9.32
N SER A 89 -0.22 4.74 9.87
CA SER A 89 1.00 4.24 9.22
C SER A 89 0.71 3.15 8.20
N VAL A 90 1.60 3.04 7.21
CA VAL A 90 1.66 1.92 6.27
C VAL A 90 2.84 1.03 6.65
N THR A 91 2.59 -0.28 6.75
CA THR A 91 3.62 -1.28 7.07
C THR A 91 3.70 -2.29 5.93
N LEU A 92 4.86 -2.42 5.30
CA LEU A 92 5.10 -3.44 4.28
C LEU A 92 5.76 -4.66 4.91
N VAL A 93 5.14 -5.84 4.74
CA VAL A 93 5.70 -7.13 5.14
C VAL A 93 6.19 -7.86 3.90
N GLY A 94 7.50 -7.83 3.67
CA GLY A 94 8.16 -8.48 2.54
C GLY A 94 8.80 -9.82 2.94
N GLY A 95 8.99 -10.71 1.96
CA GLY A 95 9.66 -12.00 2.14
C GLY A 95 9.33 -12.98 1.03
N GLU A 96 10.06 -14.09 0.96
CA GLU A 96 9.87 -15.14 -0.05
C GLU A 96 8.48 -15.79 0.05
N PRO A 97 7.95 -16.34 -1.06
CA PRO A 97 6.74 -17.15 -1.03
C PRO A 97 6.87 -18.30 -0.01
N GLY A 98 5.78 -18.58 0.73
CA GLY A 98 5.77 -19.68 1.70
C GLY A 98 6.44 -19.41 3.06
N ILE A 99 7.13 -18.27 3.27
CA ILE A 99 7.81 -17.94 4.54
C ILE A 99 6.84 -17.72 5.73
N GLY A 100 5.54 -17.59 5.47
CA GLY A 100 4.54 -17.39 6.52
C GLY A 100 3.96 -15.99 6.66
N LYS A 101 4.17 -15.09 5.68
CA LYS A 101 3.63 -13.70 5.70
C LYS A 101 2.13 -13.64 5.99
N SER A 102 1.33 -14.35 5.20
CA SER A 102 -0.14 -14.38 5.35
C SER A 102 -0.57 -14.97 6.70
N THR A 103 0.20 -15.95 7.23
CA THR A 103 -0.03 -16.51 8.56
C THR A 103 0.21 -15.48 9.65
N LEU A 104 1.34 -14.77 9.58
CA LEU A 104 1.69 -13.67 10.50
C LEU A 104 0.63 -12.58 10.47
N LEU A 105 0.23 -12.14 9.27
CA LEU A 105 -0.79 -11.08 9.11
C LEU A 105 -2.15 -11.51 9.65
N MET A 106 -2.55 -12.77 9.45
CA MET A 106 -3.80 -13.31 10.01
C MET A 106 -3.77 -13.33 11.54
N GLN A 107 -2.65 -13.75 12.15
CA GLN A 107 -2.47 -13.72 13.60
C GLN A 107 -2.54 -12.28 14.14
N CYS A 108 -1.86 -11.34 13.48
CA CYS A 108 -1.94 -9.93 13.86
C CYS A 108 -3.38 -9.42 13.81
N ALA A 109 -4.10 -9.71 12.72
CA ALA A 109 -5.48 -9.30 12.54
C ALA A 109 -6.40 -9.87 13.63
N ALA A 110 -6.25 -11.17 13.97
CA ALA A 110 -7.03 -11.82 15.02
C ALA A 110 -6.83 -11.17 16.39
N ARG A 111 -5.58 -10.88 16.74
CA ARG A 111 -5.22 -10.28 18.04
C ARG A 111 -5.65 -8.81 18.13
N LEU A 112 -5.55 -8.05 17.07
CA LEU A 112 -6.02 -6.67 17.00
C LEU A 112 -7.55 -6.62 17.16
N GLU A 113 -8.27 -7.46 16.42
CA GLU A 113 -9.73 -7.56 16.54
C GLU A 113 -10.15 -7.95 17.97
N GLY A 114 -9.45 -8.89 18.58
CA GLY A 114 -9.65 -9.29 19.99
C GLY A 114 -9.43 -8.16 20.99
N GLN A 115 -8.72 -7.10 20.63
CA GLN A 115 -8.51 -5.89 21.43
C GLN A 115 -9.50 -4.75 21.07
N GLY A 116 -10.47 -5.01 20.18
CA GLY A 116 -11.43 -4.02 19.74
C GLY A 116 -10.91 -3.07 18.64
N VAL A 117 -9.78 -3.41 18.01
CA VAL A 117 -9.26 -2.69 16.84
C VAL A 117 -9.90 -3.30 15.60
N ALA A 118 -10.91 -2.62 15.04
CA ALA A 118 -11.65 -3.10 13.90
C ALA A 118 -10.73 -3.37 12.70
N THR A 119 -10.65 -4.63 12.27
CA THR A 119 -9.71 -5.08 11.24
C THR A 119 -10.44 -5.67 10.04
N LEU A 120 -10.06 -5.23 8.84
CA LEU A 120 -10.49 -5.81 7.57
C LEU A 120 -9.31 -6.56 6.94
N TYR A 121 -9.46 -7.87 6.73
CA TYR A 121 -8.49 -8.69 6.02
C TYR A 121 -8.95 -8.88 4.57
N VAL A 122 -8.17 -8.34 3.64
CA VAL A 122 -8.44 -8.41 2.20
C VAL A 122 -7.48 -9.40 1.58
N SER A 123 -8.01 -10.37 0.84
CA SER A 123 -7.19 -11.33 0.08
C SER A 123 -7.57 -11.29 -1.40
N GLY A 124 -6.55 -11.13 -2.24
CA GLY A 124 -6.69 -11.29 -3.68
C GLY A 124 -6.32 -12.68 -4.19
N GLU A 125 -5.78 -13.54 -3.33
CA GLU A 125 -5.28 -14.86 -3.71
C GLU A 125 -6.14 -16.00 -3.14
N GLU A 126 -6.66 -15.84 -1.93
CA GLU A 126 -7.43 -16.87 -1.24
C GLU A 126 -8.90 -16.49 -1.13
N SER A 127 -9.77 -17.46 -1.36
CA SER A 127 -11.21 -17.30 -1.11
C SER A 127 -11.52 -17.19 0.39
N PRO A 128 -12.68 -16.64 0.78
CA PRO A 128 -13.11 -16.60 2.19
C PRO A 128 -13.10 -17.97 2.86
N ASP A 129 -13.44 -19.05 2.14
CA ASP A 129 -13.43 -20.42 2.67
C ASP A 129 -11.99 -20.90 2.95
N GLN A 130 -11.03 -20.57 2.09
CA GLN A 130 -9.63 -20.89 2.31
C GLN A 130 -9.05 -20.11 3.49
N LEU A 131 -9.40 -18.83 3.62
CA LEU A 131 -9.04 -18.01 4.77
C LEU A 131 -9.62 -18.58 6.06
N ARG A 132 -10.86 -19.08 6.03
CA ARG A 132 -11.49 -19.76 7.17
C ARG A 132 -10.73 -20.98 7.60
N LEU A 133 -10.38 -21.87 6.65
CA LEU A 133 -9.58 -23.07 6.94
C LEU A 133 -8.19 -22.73 7.50
N ARG A 134 -7.59 -21.63 7.05
CA ARG A 134 -6.33 -21.12 7.60
C ARG A 134 -6.53 -20.63 9.02
N ALA A 135 -7.54 -19.81 9.26
CA ALA A 135 -7.86 -19.27 10.57
C ALA A 135 -8.08 -20.36 11.62
N ASP A 136 -8.77 -21.43 11.26
CA ASP A 136 -9.04 -22.58 12.16
C ASP A 136 -7.75 -23.32 12.61
N ARG A 137 -6.66 -23.21 11.83
CA ARG A 137 -5.35 -23.80 12.18
C ARG A 137 -4.52 -22.94 13.13
N LEU A 138 -4.85 -21.67 13.27
CA LEU A 138 -4.00 -20.71 13.98
C LEU A 138 -4.19 -20.69 15.49
N GLN A 139 -5.08 -21.49 16.07
CA GLN A 139 -5.41 -21.49 17.51
C GLN A 139 -5.72 -20.08 18.08
N GLU A 140 -5.94 -19.11 17.22
CA GLU A 140 -6.31 -17.73 17.56
C GLU A 140 -7.83 -17.56 17.37
N ASN A 141 -8.42 -16.63 18.09
CA ASN A 141 -9.85 -16.33 17.90
C ASN A 141 -10.05 -15.47 16.64
N ALA A 142 -9.74 -16.05 15.48
CA ALA A 142 -9.84 -15.36 14.18
C ALA A 142 -11.28 -15.27 13.66
N GLY A 143 -12.25 -15.84 14.37
CA GLY A 143 -13.66 -15.85 13.94
C GLY A 143 -14.33 -14.48 13.90
N ALA A 144 -13.77 -13.49 14.58
CA ALA A 144 -14.29 -12.11 14.56
C ALA A 144 -13.75 -11.26 13.41
N ILE A 145 -12.68 -11.67 12.73
CA ILE A 145 -12.08 -10.91 11.63
C ILE A 145 -13.05 -10.84 10.46
N HIS A 146 -13.21 -9.64 9.92
CA HIS A 146 -13.92 -9.46 8.66
C HIS A 146 -12.97 -9.72 7.49
N VAL A 147 -13.35 -10.65 6.62
CA VAL A 147 -12.58 -11.00 5.43
C VAL A 147 -13.28 -10.53 4.16
N LEU A 148 -12.51 -10.11 3.18
CA LEU A 148 -12.99 -9.64 1.88
C LEU A 148 -12.13 -10.28 0.77
N GLY A 149 -12.77 -11.05 -0.12
CA GLY A 149 -12.14 -11.55 -1.35
C GLY A 149 -12.32 -10.51 -2.46
N GLU A 150 -11.35 -9.63 -2.63
CA GLU A 150 -11.43 -8.52 -3.58
C GLU A 150 -10.02 -8.09 -4.00
N THR A 151 -9.91 -7.64 -5.26
CA THR A 151 -8.65 -7.16 -5.84
C THR A 151 -8.72 -5.73 -6.35
N ARG A 152 -9.94 -5.18 -6.50
CA ARG A 152 -10.13 -3.81 -6.95
C ARG A 152 -10.02 -2.83 -5.79
N LEU A 153 -9.08 -1.88 -5.90
CA LEU A 153 -8.75 -0.93 -4.85
C LEU A 153 -9.96 -0.10 -4.39
N GLU A 154 -10.76 0.41 -5.33
CA GLU A 154 -11.92 1.27 -5.05
C GLU A 154 -12.97 0.53 -4.20
N SER A 155 -13.18 -0.76 -4.49
CA SER A 155 -14.07 -1.63 -3.71
C SER A 155 -13.51 -1.88 -2.31
N ILE A 156 -12.21 -2.11 -2.20
CA ILE A 156 -11.53 -2.30 -0.91
C ILE A 156 -11.69 -1.06 -0.03
N ILE A 157 -11.41 0.13 -0.58
CA ILE A 157 -11.54 1.42 0.13
C ILE A 157 -13.00 1.64 0.56
N HIS A 158 -13.96 1.36 -0.32
CA HIS A 158 -15.38 1.47 -0.01
C HIS A 158 -15.76 0.62 1.21
N HIS A 159 -15.40 -0.67 1.21
CA HIS A 159 -15.71 -1.57 2.30
C HIS A 159 -14.98 -1.23 3.60
N ALA A 160 -13.71 -0.83 3.52
CA ALA A 160 -12.94 -0.38 4.68
C ALA A 160 -13.60 0.85 5.33
N THR A 161 -14.03 1.81 4.53
CA THR A 161 -14.71 3.03 4.99
C THR A 161 -16.07 2.73 5.60
N GLN A 162 -16.90 1.92 4.94
CA GLN A 162 -18.22 1.52 5.47
C GLN A 162 -18.12 0.84 6.83
N ARG A 163 -17.10 0.00 7.01
CA ARG A 163 -16.85 -0.73 8.27
C ARG A 163 -16.13 0.10 9.31
N ARG A 164 -15.65 1.29 8.96
CA ARG A 164 -14.78 2.10 9.82
C ARG A 164 -13.59 1.28 10.32
N ALA A 165 -12.98 0.52 9.42
CA ALA A 165 -11.83 -0.30 9.76
C ALA A 165 -10.68 0.59 10.26
N ASN A 166 -10.10 0.23 11.40
CA ASN A 166 -8.91 0.89 11.95
C ASN A 166 -7.64 0.36 11.29
N VAL A 167 -7.65 -0.92 10.91
CA VAL A 167 -6.56 -1.60 10.23
C VAL A 167 -7.09 -2.33 9.01
N VAL A 168 -6.42 -2.17 7.88
CA VAL A 168 -6.65 -2.95 6.67
C VAL A 168 -5.41 -3.78 6.41
N VAL A 169 -5.57 -5.09 6.34
CA VAL A 169 -4.54 -6.02 5.89
C VAL A 169 -4.79 -6.32 4.43
N LEU A 170 -3.81 -6.09 3.57
CA LEU A 170 -3.88 -6.37 2.14
C LEU A 170 -2.92 -7.50 1.77
N ASP A 171 -3.46 -8.66 1.42
CA ASP A 171 -2.71 -9.88 1.11
C ASP A 171 -3.10 -10.41 -0.29
N SER A 172 -2.41 -9.96 -1.37
CA SER A 172 -1.24 -9.10 -1.38
C SER A 172 -1.47 -7.84 -2.25
N VAL A 173 -0.64 -6.82 -2.10
CA VAL A 173 -0.68 -5.64 -2.98
C VAL A 173 -0.41 -6.01 -4.45
N GLN A 174 0.26 -7.13 -4.71
CA GLN A 174 0.57 -7.60 -6.05
C GLN A 174 -0.65 -8.08 -6.83
N THR A 175 -1.70 -8.49 -6.15
CA THR A 175 -2.97 -8.90 -6.78
C THR A 175 -3.97 -7.76 -6.88
N THR A 176 -3.68 -6.64 -6.21
CA THR A 176 -4.56 -5.46 -6.19
C THR A 176 -4.32 -4.58 -7.41
N TYR A 177 -5.40 -3.97 -7.90
CA TYR A 177 -5.34 -3.04 -9.03
C TYR A 177 -6.36 -1.91 -8.86
N THR A 178 -6.09 -0.79 -9.54
CA THR A 178 -7.05 0.31 -9.72
C THR A 178 -7.47 0.40 -11.17
N GLU A 179 -8.73 0.77 -11.40
CA GLU A 179 -9.26 1.02 -12.75
C GLU A 179 -8.77 2.37 -13.33
N GLU A 180 -8.15 3.23 -12.51
CA GLU A 180 -7.62 4.53 -12.95
C GLU A 180 -6.34 4.41 -13.77
N LEU A 181 -5.66 3.25 -13.71
CA LEU A 181 -4.43 2.97 -14.44
C LEU A 181 -4.58 1.77 -15.36
N GLU A 182 -4.05 1.91 -16.58
CA GLU A 182 -3.91 0.77 -17.48
C GLU A 182 -2.79 -0.16 -17.02
N GLY A 183 -3.00 -1.46 -17.20
CA GLY A 183 -2.01 -2.49 -16.89
C GLY A 183 -2.56 -3.62 -16.01
N ALA A 184 -1.91 -4.77 -16.08
CA ALA A 184 -2.28 -5.93 -15.30
C ALA A 184 -1.93 -5.73 -13.80
N PRO A 185 -2.69 -6.36 -12.87
CA PRO A 185 -2.31 -6.45 -11.47
C PRO A 185 -0.86 -6.95 -11.34
N GLY A 186 -0.12 -6.44 -10.36
CA GLY A 186 1.26 -6.82 -10.11
C GLY A 186 2.30 -6.09 -10.96
N ASN A 187 1.91 -5.29 -11.96
CA ASN A 187 2.88 -4.41 -12.61
C ASN A 187 3.31 -3.27 -11.66
N VAL A 188 4.47 -2.70 -11.90
CA VAL A 188 5.08 -1.68 -11.02
C VAL A 188 4.16 -0.45 -10.84
N GLY A 189 3.48 -0.03 -11.91
CA GLY A 189 2.55 1.11 -11.86
C GLY A 189 1.36 0.84 -10.95
N GLN A 190 0.71 -0.32 -11.10
CA GLN A 190 -0.42 -0.74 -10.28
C GLN A 190 -0.02 -0.90 -8.81
N VAL A 191 1.10 -1.62 -8.54
CA VAL A 191 1.59 -1.83 -7.17
C VAL A 191 1.90 -0.50 -6.49
N ARG A 192 2.54 0.44 -7.20
CA ARG A 192 2.87 1.76 -6.67
C ARG A 192 1.62 2.56 -6.32
N GLU A 193 0.64 2.59 -7.22
CA GLU A 193 -0.62 3.33 -6.99
C GLU A 193 -1.45 2.72 -5.87
N CYS A 194 -1.56 1.40 -5.83
CA CYS A 194 -2.29 0.71 -4.76
C CYS A 194 -1.62 0.80 -3.39
N ALA A 195 -0.33 1.16 -3.33
CA ALA A 195 0.43 1.32 -2.09
C ALA A 195 0.57 2.78 -1.63
N ALA A 196 0.08 3.75 -2.42
CA ALA A 196 0.16 5.18 -2.12
C ALA A 196 -1.05 5.66 -1.33
#